data_3417f694f64e913781aebbe0b5598d6f
#
_entry.id   3417f694f64e913781aebbe0b5598d6f
#
_cell.length_a   1.000
_cell.length_b   1.000
_cell.length_c   1.000
_cell.angle_alpha   90.00
_cell.angle_beta   90.00
_cell.angle_gamma   90.00
#
_symmetry.space_group_name_H-M   'P 1'
#
loop_
_entity.id
_entity.type
_entity.pdbx_description
1 polymer ?
#
loop_
_entity_poly.entity_id
_entity_poly.type
_entity_poly.pdbx_seq_one_letter_code
_entity_poly.pdbx_strand_id
1 'polypeptide(L)'
;MNRFNFIFFGAFLLLLQACGETPPLGARHQPSGLNTQFNRGQLSFSDYVAESRAMIAKVRSGSNVAELEKVVNGNAPFELKPAESCPKGRGKPYRRGVLLTHGLTNAPYSMHSLASFFQENCFRVMAILLPGHGTQPGDLLDVTWQDWTKAEAYGTDKLAAEADEIYLAGFSAGGTLSIYQALRDNRVSGLFLFSPALKITPKASLATIHKIYSWLMPSAKWVSIMPDKAIYRYESFPKNAAAQMYALTQKVQSRLHGNAVNIPVFTTASQDDTTVYVSATLDFMAHARHSSNKLVLYTTDTKKIPPNIPLANLELVNSVFPEQRILSSAHTSMTLPLDDAYYGMMGEYSNCMHYYPAQLKQYDACNKNPELNFNGELTEENLKAGTLRRLMVNPNFSTLKISMRKFIDSLP
;
A
#
# COMPACT_ATOMS: atom_id res chain seq x y z
N MET A 1 -2.25 61.74 28.76
CA MET A 1 -3.44 61.64 27.92
C MET A 1 -3.11 60.84 26.66
N ASN A 2 -3.66 59.69 26.65
CA ASN A 2 -3.87 58.68 25.59
C ASN A 2 -3.47 58.99 24.17
N ARG A 3 -2.57 58.17 23.64
CA ARG A 3 -2.55 57.70 22.24
C ARG A 3 -2.05 56.25 22.22
N PHE A 4 -2.91 55.32 22.56
CA PHE A 4 -2.83 53.91 22.20
C PHE A 4 -4.09 53.60 21.38
N ASN A 5 -3.93 52.91 20.31
CA ASN A 5 -4.86 52.17 19.46
C ASN A 5 -4.79 52.58 17.97
N PHE A 6 -4.48 51.59 17.19
CA PHE A 6 -4.76 51.34 15.79
C PHE A 6 -3.51 50.81 15.02
N ILE A 7 -2.93 49.68 15.43
CA ILE A 7 -2.05 48.89 14.59
C ILE A 7 -2.29 47.38 14.94
N PHE A 8 -3.46 46.83 14.67
CA PHE A 8 -3.66 45.40 14.81
C PHE A 8 -4.69 44.80 13.80
N PHE A 9 -5.13 45.57 12.80
CA PHE A 9 -6.12 45.08 11.80
C PHE A 9 -5.56 44.90 10.39
N GLY A 10 -4.29 45.22 10.14
CA GLY A 10 -3.68 45.16 8.79
C GLY A 10 -2.93 43.89 8.46
N ALA A 11 -2.59 43.02 9.45
CA ALA A 11 -1.76 41.83 9.23
C ALA A 11 -2.54 40.54 8.93
N PHE A 12 -3.87 40.56 9.03
CA PHE A 12 -4.71 39.36 8.81
C PHE A 12 -5.24 39.22 7.39
N LEU A 13 -5.11 40.27 6.55
CA LEU A 13 -5.64 40.26 5.17
C LEU A 13 -4.62 39.84 4.10
N LEU A 14 -3.34 39.62 4.43
CA LEU A 14 -2.29 39.27 3.45
C LEU A 14 -1.96 37.77 3.40
N LEU A 15 -2.65 36.92 4.16
CA LEU A 15 -2.48 35.46 4.14
C LEU A 15 -3.54 34.71 3.28
N LEU A 16 -4.39 35.42 2.56
CA LEU A 16 -5.49 34.84 1.76
C LEU A 16 -5.21 34.68 0.26
N GLN A 17 -3.98 34.91 -0.22
CA GLN A 17 -3.68 34.85 -1.66
C GLN A 17 -2.92 33.60 -2.12
N ALA A 18 -2.91 32.51 -1.36
CA ALA A 18 -2.38 31.22 -1.79
C ALA A 18 -3.39 30.06 -1.60
N CYS A 19 -4.69 30.35 -1.65
CA CYS A 19 -5.73 29.31 -1.72
C CYS A 19 -5.99 28.98 -3.19
N GLY A 20 -5.26 28.03 -3.77
CA GLY A 20 -5.80 27.27 -4.89
C GLY A 20 -7.16 26.71 -4.46
N GLU A 21 -8.19 26.87 -5.30
CA GLU A 21 -9.54 26.39 -5.00
C GLU A 21 -9.49 24.92 -4.62
N THR A 22 -9.92 24.60 -3.40
CA THR A 22 -10.05 23.20 -2.98
C THR A 22 -11.11 22.54 -3.87
N PRO A 23 -10.80 21.42 -4.55
CA PRO A 23 -11.77 20.76 -5.40
C PRO A 23 -13.07 20.43 -4.65
N PRO A 24 -14.24 20.52 -5.29
CA PRO A 24 -15.51 20.27 -4.63
C PRO A 24 -15.64 18.80 -4.21
N LEU A 25 -16.26 18.56 -3.06
CA LEU A 25 -16.62 17.22 -2.63
C LEU A 25 -17.77 16.68 -3.51
N GLY A 26 -17.57 15.48 -4.06
CA GLY A 26 -18.61 14.73 -4.78
C GLY A 26 -19.18 13.56 -3.96
N ALA A 27 -20.09 12.79 -4.57
CA ALA A 27 -20.73 11.63 -3.92
C ALA A 27 -19.71 10.59 -3.41
N ARG A 28 -18.60 10.38 -4.13
CA ARG A 28 -17.53 9.43 -3.74
C ARG A 28 -16.80 9.81 -2.45
N HIS A 29 -16.90 11.07 -2.02
CA HIS A 29 -16.30 11.57 -0.79
C HIS A 29 -17.20 11.39 0.45
N GLN A 30 -18.39 10.83 0.29
CA GLN A 30 -19.27 10.43 1.39
C GLN A 30 -19.09 8.93 1.68
N PRO A 31 -19.30 8.47 2.93
CA PRO A 31 -19.32 7.03 3.24
C PRO A 31 -20.46 6.33 2.47
N SER A 32 -20.17 5.16 1.89
CA SER A 32 -21.20 4.30 1.28
C SER A 32 -22.08 3.59 2.34
N GLY A 33 -21.58 3.49 3.56
CA GLY A 33 -22.20 2.72 4.65
C GLY A 33 -22.04 1.20 4.54
N LEU A 34 -21.35 0.70 3.50
CA LEU A 34 -21.26 -0.73 3.22
C LEU A 34 -19.90 -1.37 3.57
N ASN A 35 -18.84 -0.60 3.68
CA ASN A 35 -17.48 -1.11 3.89
C ASN A 35 -16.68 -0.34 4.95
N THR A 36 -17.32 0.10 6.02
CA THR A 36 -16.68 0.90 7.08
C THR A 36 -16.19 0.06 8.26
N GLN A 37 -16.60 -1.22 8.36
CA GLN A 37 -16.24 -2.13 9.44
C GLN A 37 -16.07 -3.55 8.92
N PHE A 38 -15.24 -4.35 9.63
CA PHE A 38 -15.12 -5.77 9.35
C PHE A 38 -16.12 -6.58 10.19
N ASN A 39 -17.17 -7.08 9.55
CA ASN A 39 -18.24 -7.87 10.18
C ASN A 39 -18.45 -9.26 9.51
N ARG A 40 -17.50 -9.70 8.66
CA ARG A 40 -17.62 -10.93 7.84
C ARG A 40 -16.85 -12.13 8.40
N GLY A 41 -16.47 -12.10 9.67
CA GLY A 41 -15.61 -13.13 10.29
C GLY A 41 -16.17 -14.55 10.27
N GLN A 42 -17.49 -14.72 10.20
CA GLN A 42 -18.14 -16.03 10.18
C GLN A 42 -18.27 -16.65 8.78
N LEU A 43 -18.11 -15.87 7.71
CA LEU A 43 -18.25 -16.35 6.34
C LEU A 43 -17.14 -17.35 5.98
N SER A 44 -17.42 -18.27 5.05
CA SER A 44 -16.37 -18.97 4.31
C SER A 44 -15.58 -17.96 3.47
N PHE A 45 -14.37 -18.29 3.02
CA PHE A 45 -13.60 -17.34 2.21
C PHE A 45 -14.27 -17.10 0.86
N SER A 46 -14.87 -18.11 0.25
CA SER A 46 -15.64 -17.98 -1.00
C SER A 46 -16.86 -17.06 -0.85
N ASP A 47 -17.62 -17.19 0.26
CA ASP A 47 -18.78 -16.31 0.52
C ASP A 47 -18.33 -14.86 0.78
N TYR A 48 -17.21 -14.68 1.51
CA TYR A 48 -16.59 -13.36 1.69
C TYR A 48 -16.21 -12.71 0.36
N VAL A 49 -15.64 -13.49 -0.59
CA VAL A 49 -15.33 -13.01 -1.94
C VAL A 49 -16.63 -12.61 -2.66
N ALA A 50 -17.65 -13.47 -2.65
CA ALA A 50 -18.93 -13.22 -3.34
C ALA A 50 -19.64 -11.97 -2.79
N GLU A 51 -19.74 -11.83 -1.46
CA GLU A 51 -20.37 -10.66 -0.83
C GLU A 51 -19.58 -9.37 -1.09
N SER A 52 -18.25 -9.45 -1.08
CA SER A 52 -17.41 -8.29 -1.37
C SER A 52 -17.57 -7.83 -2.82
N ARG A 53 -17.64 -8.76 -3.78
CA ARG A 53 -17.93 -8.46 -5.19
C ARG A 53 -19.28 -7.75 -5.35
N ALA A 54 -20.33 -8.27 -4.72
CA ALA A 54 -21.67 -7.68 -4.76
C ALA A 54 -21.69 -6.27 -4.13
N MET A 55 -21.00 -6.08 -3.01
CA MET A 55 -20.84 -4.79 -2.35
C MET A 55 -20.14 -3.76 -3.25
N ILE A 56 -19.02 -4.14 -3.86
CA ILE A 56 -18.27 -3.26 -4.78
C ILE A 56 -19.13 -2.90 -5.98
N ALA A 57 -19.78 -3.89 -6.61
CA ALA A 57 -20.68 -3.66 -7.75
C ALA A 57 -21.79 -2.67 -7.41
N LYS A 58 -22.39 -2.79 -6.22
CA LYS A 58 -23.43 -1.88 -5.74
C LYS A 58 -22.93 -0.44 -5.58
N VAL A 59 -21.75 -0.24 -4.97
CA VAL A 59 -21.18 1.11 -4.73
C VAL A 59 -20.66 1.74 -6.02
N ARG A 60 -20.08 0.93 -6.90
CA ARG A 60 -19.47 1.39 -8.17
C ARG A 60 -20.44 1.33 -9.35
N SER A 61 -21.72 1.11 -9.11
CA SER A 61 -22.78 1.16 -10.14
C SER A 61 -22.78 2.53 -10.82
N GLY A 62 -23.02 2.57 -12.13
CA GLY A 62 -23.02 3.81 -12.95
C GLY A 62 -22.06 3.75 -14.14
N SER A 63 -21.15 2.80 -14.19
CA SER A 63 -20.34 2.46 -15.37
C SER A 63 -21.09 1.47 -16.27
N ASN A 64 -20.64 1.34 -17.53
CA ASN A 64 -21.12 0.24 -18.37
C ASN A 64 -20.72 -1.13 -17.79
N VAL A 65 -21.38 -2.21 -18.23
CA VAL A 65 -21.23 -3.56 -17.64
C VAL A 65 -19.76 -4.04 -17.68
N ALA A 66 -19.05 -3.85 -18.81
CA ALA A 66 -17.68 -4.33 -18.96
C ALA A 66 -16.71 -3.56 -18.05
N GLU A 67 -16.88 -2.25 -17.92
CA GLU A 67 -16.10 -1.42 -17.01
C GLU A 67 -16.37 -1.77 -15.55
N LEU A 68 -17.63 -2.01 -15.19
CA LEU A 68 -18.01 -2.43 -13.84
C LEU A 68 -17.38 -3.78 -13.48
N GLU A 69 -17.39 -4.75 -14.40
CA GLU A 69 -16.76 -6.05 -14.20
C GLU A 69 -15.26 -5.92 -13.98
N LYS A 70 -14.57 -5.11 -14.78
CA LYS A 70 -13.15 -4.79 -14.62
C LYS A 70 -12.87 -4.19 -13.23
N VAL A 71 -13.66 -3.21 -12.80
CA VAL A 71 -13.56 -2.58 -11.47
C VAL A 71 -13.76 -3.61 -10.37
N VAL A 72 -14.80 -4.44 -10.44
CA VAL A 72 -15.10 -5.47 -9.43
C VAL A 72 -13.97 -6.49 -9.35
N ASN A 73 -13.48 -6.99 -10.50
CA ASN A 73 -12.43 -8.00 -10.55
C ASN A 73 -11.13 -7.55 -9.88
N GLY A 74 -10.72 -6.29 -10.06
CA GLY A 74 -9.48 -5.79 -9.48
C GLY A 74 -9.61 -5.28 -8.03
N ASN A 75 -10.82 -4.95 -7.58
CA ASN A 75 -11.04 -4.42 -6.23
C ASN A 75 -11.50 -5.49 -5.24
N ALA A 76 -12.05 -6.61 -5.70
CA ALA A 76 -12.54 -7.66 -4.83
C ALA A 76 -11.42 -8.53 -4.26
N PRO A 77 -11.62 -9.13 -3.06
CA PRO A 77 -10.76 -10.20 -2.59
C PRO A 77 -10.83 -11.39 -3.57
N PHE A 78 -9.79 -12.19 -3.58
CA PHE A 78 -9.70 -13.36 -4.46
C PHE A 78 -8.87 -14.48 -3.83
N GLU A 79 -8.95 -15.66 -4.44
CA GLU A 79 -8.19 -16.83 -4.03
C GLU A 79 -7.65 -17.59 -5.24
N LEU A 80 -6.46 -18.18 -5.09
CA LEU A 80 -5.85 -19.06 -6.11
C LEU A 80 -5.44 -20.38 -5.46
N LYS A 81 -5.72 -21.48 -6.15
CA LYS A 81 -5.28 -22.82 -5.76
C LYS A 81 -4.04 -23.20 -6.55
N PRO A 82 -2.99 -23.76 -5.91
CA PRO A 82 -1.84 -24.26 -6.64
C PRO A 82 -2.22 -25.50 -7.47
N ALA A 83 -1.34 -25.89 -8.39
CA ALA A 83 -1.53 -27.09 -9.19
C ALA A 83 -1.70 -28.35 -8.30
N GLU A 84 -2.44 -29.35 -8.77
CA GLU A 84 -2.68 -30.58 -8.02
C GLU A 84 -1.40 -31.40 -7.75
N SER A 85 -0.37 -31.22 -8.60
CA SER A 85 0.96 -31.78 -8.44
C SER A 85 1.78 -31.20 -7.29
N CYS A 86 1.33 -30.09 -6.70
CA CYS A 86 2.03 -29.46 -5.58
C CYS A 86 1.94 -30.28 -4.28
N PRO A 87 2.94 -30.16 -3.40
CA PRO A 87 2.96 -30.90 -2.12
C PRO A 87 1.72 -30.62 -1.28
N LYS A 88 1.14 -31.68 -0.73
CA LYS A 88 0.01 -31.59 0.22
C LYS A 88 0.53 -31.40 1.64
N GLY A 89 -0.33 -30.88 2.52
CA GLY A 89 -0.08 -30.76 3.93
C GLY A 89 -0.19 -32.09 4.69
N ARG A 90 0.23 -32.09 5.95
CA ARG A 90 0.09 -33.22 6.88
C ARG A 90 -1.30 -33.21 7.50
N GLY A 91 -2.33 -33.56 6.74
CA GLY A 91 -3.73 -33.52 7.17
C GLY A 91 -4.48 -32.31 6.71
N LYS A 92 -3.87 -31.43 5.88
CA LYS A 92 -4.52 -30.31 5.22
C LYS A 92 -4.36 -30.37 3.69
N PRO A 93 -5.24 -29.71 2.93
CA PRO A 93 -5.18 -29.72 1.47
C PRO A 93 -3.84 -29.23 0.91
N TYR A 94 -3.19 -28.25 1.58
CA TYR A 94 -1.99 -27.60 1.09
C TYR A 94 -0.85 -27.62 2.11
N ARG A 95 0.40 -27.79 1.66
CA ARG A 95 1.57 -27.62 2.51
C ARG A 95 1.76 -26.16 2.92
N ARG A 96 1.74 -25.23 1.94
CA ARG A 96 2.01 -23.82 2.15
C ARG A 96 0.82 -22.97 1.72
N GLY A 97 0.53 -21.94 2.51
CA GLY A 97 -0.43 -20.91 2.15
C GLY A 97 0.13 -19.51 2.36
N VAL A 98 -0.33 -18.55 1.56
CA VAL A 98 0.02 -17.13 1.70
C VAL A 98 -1.23 -16.26 1.69
N LEU A 99 -1.32 -15.39 2.70
CA LEU A 99 -2.31 -14.32 2.74
C LEU A 99 -1.69 -13.05 2.17
N LEU A 100 -2.35 -12.43 1.19
CA LEU A 100 -1.92 -11.20 0.54
C LEU A 100 -2.75 -10.02 1.03
N THR A 101 -2.08 -8.95 1.49
CA THR A 101 -2.71 -7.76 2.03
C THR A 101 -2.18 -6.51 1.32
N HIS A 102 -3.08 -5.77 0.67
CA HIS A 102 -2.75 -4.57 -0.10
C HIS A 102 -2.42 -3.37 0.78
N GLY A 103 -1.88 -2.30 0.17
CA GLY A 103 -1.55 -1.05 0.84
C GLY A 103 -2.76 -0.13 1.08
N LEU A 104 -2.55 0.91 1.91
CA LEU A 104 -3.55 1.95 2.15
C LEU A 104 -3.93 2.64 0.84
N THR A 105 -5.22 2.91 0.65
CA THR A 105 -5.86 3.42 -0.56
C THR A 105 -5.84 2.50 -1.77
N ASN A 106 -5.12 1.39 -1.75
CA ASN A 106 -5.05 0.41 -2.84
C ASN A 106 -6.19 -0.62 -2.77
N ALA A 107 -6.15 -1.58 -3.68
CA ALA A 107 -7.05 -2.72 -3.76
C ALA A 107 -6.24 -4.01 -3.97
N PRO A 108 -6.86 -5.20 -3.85
CA PRO A 108 -6.21 -6.49 -4.10
C PRO A 108 -5.51 -6.60 -5.45
N TYR A 109 -5.90 -5.83 -6.47
CA TYR A 109 -5.20 -5.72 -7.75
C TYR A 109 -3.69 -5.52 -7.59
N SER A 110 -3.27 -4.67 -6.66
CA SER A 110 -1.84 -4.39 -6.43
C SER A 110 -1.02 -5.61 -6.00
N MET A 111 -1.68 -6.71 -5.61
CA MET A 111 -1.04 -7.97 -5.18
C MET A 111 -1.14 -9.09 -6.23
N HIS A 112 -1.78 -8.83 -7.37
CA HIS A 112 -2.17 -9.85 -8.35
C HIS A 112 -0.97 -10.58 -8.97
N SER A 113 0.08 -9.84 -9.37
CA SER A 113 1.28 -10.43 -9.95
C SER A 113 2.08 -11.27 -8.95
N LEU A 114 2.08 -10.85 -7.67
CA LEU A 114 2.65 -11.65 -6.59
C LEU A 114 1.81 -12.89 -6.30
N ALA A 115 0.48 -12.79 -6.39
CA ALA A 115 -0.42 -13.93 -6.22
C ALA A 115 -0.13 -15.04 -7.23
N SER A 116 0.04 -14.69 -8.50
CA SER A 116 0.43 -15.61 -9.55
C SER A 116 1.79 -16.27 -9.27
N PHE A 117 2.77 -15.46 -8.84
CA PHE A 117 4.08 -15.99 -8.45
C PHE A 117 3.96 -17.01 -7.30
N PHE A 118 3.21 -16.71 -6.23
CA PHE A 118 3.04 -17.65 -5.12
C PHE A 118 2.29 -18.92 -5.55
N GLN A 119 1.25 -18.80 -6.38
CA GLN A 119 0.52 -19.94 -6.93
C GLN A 119 1.46 -20.88 -7.72
N GLU A 120 2.31 -20.31 -8.60
CA GLU A 120 3.32 -21.04 -9.38
C GLU A 120 4.37 -21.73 -8.49
N ASN A 121 4.55 -21.22 -7.27
CA ASN A 121 5.46 -21.77 -6.25
C ASN A 121 4.76 -22.64 -5.20
N CYS A 122 3.62 -23.22 -5.58
CA CYS A 122 2.88 -24.17 -4.78
C CYS A 122 2.28 -23.62 -3.46
N PHE A 123 1.95 -22.32 -3.41
CA PHE A 123 1.21 -21.77 -2.31
C PHE A 123 -0.29 -21.74 -2.59
N ARG A 124 -1.09 -22.10 -1.60
CA ARG A 124 -2.49 -21.69 -1.55
C ARG A 124 -2.53 -20.17 -1.31
N VAL A 125 -3.15 -19.41 -2.19
CA VAL A 125 -3.19 -17.94 -2.13
C VAL A 125 -4.57 -17.47 -1.72
N MET A 126 -4.65 -16.58 -0.74
CA MET A 126 -5.83 -15.79 -0.39
C MET A 126 -5.44 -14.32 -0.37
N ALA A 127 -6.21 -13.44 -1.02
CA ALA A 127 -6.02 -12.00 -1.00
C ALA A 127 -7.25 -11.33 -0.41
N ILE A 128 -7.07 -10.54 0.65
CA ILE A 128 -8.17 -9.86 1.36
C ILE A 128 -8.37 -8.44 0.86
N LEU A 129 -9.59 -7.93 1.05
CA LEU A 129 -9.93 -6.51 0.90
C LEU A 129 -10.05 -5.89 2.30
N LEU A 130 -9.25 -4.87 2.58
CA LEU A 130 -9.31 -4.15 3.84
C LEU A 130 -10.61 -3.29 3.92
N PRO A 131 -11.27 -3.21 5.07
CA PRO A 131 -12.36 -2.26 5.30
C PRO A 131 -12.00 -0.84 4.86
N GLY A 132 -12.95 -0.15 4.26
CA GLY A 132 -12.76 1.18 3.69
C GLY A 132 -12.20 1.20 2.27
N HIS A 133 -11.80 0.07 1.69
CA HIS A 133 -11.16 -0.02 0.38
C HIS A 133 -12.05 -0.68 -0.69
N GLY A 134 -11.70 -0.52 -1.98
CA GLY A 134 -12.37 -1.14 -3.12
C GLY A 134 -13.70 -0.47 -3.52
N THR A 135 -14.33 0.26 -2.65
CA THR A 135 -15.62 0.95 -2.84
C THR A 135 -15.43 2.41 -3.26
N GLN A 136 -15.31 3.32 -2.31
CA GLN A 136 -15.12 4.75 -2.55
C GLN A 136 -14.29 5.40 -1.43
N PRO A 137 -13.57 6.52 -1.71
CA PRO A 137 -12.68 7.18 -0.74
C PRO A 137 -13.37 7.56 0.57
N GLY A 138 -14.67 7.90 0.52
CA GLY A 138 -15.48 8.26 1.68
C GLY A 138 -15.57 7.16 2.74
N ASP A 139 -15.43 5.89 2.37
CA ASP A 139 -15.48 4.78 3.32
C ASP A 139 -14.27 4.74 4.27
N LEU A 140 -13.18 5.42 3.92
CA LEU A 140 -12.02 5.58 4.81
C LEU A 140 -12.21 6.66 5.89
N LEU A 141 -13.30 7.43 5.87
CA LEU A 141 -13.58 8.46 6.87
C LEU A 141 -13.86 7.90 8.27
N ASP A 142 -14.45 6.70 8.35
CA ASP A 142 -14.95 6.12 9.60
C ASP A 142 -14.29 4.78 9.97
N VAL A 143 -13.47 4.20 9.09
CA VAL A 143 -12.75 2.94 9.34
C VAL A 143 -11.73 3.10 10.47
N THR A 144 -11.48 2.01 11.20
CA THR A 144 -10.46 1.94 12.24
C THR A 144 -9.36 0.96 11.88
N TRP A 145 -8.14 1.16 12.41
CA TRP A 145 -7.05 0.21 12.22
C TRP A 145 -7.37 -1.16 12.84
N GLN A 146 -8.23 -1.20 13.86
CA GLN A 146 -8.71 -2.45 14.46
C GLN A 146 -9.54 -3.27 13.45
N ASP A 147 -10.34 -2.61 12.58
CA ASP A 147 -11.08 -3.32 11.54
C ASP A 147 -10.15 -3.92 10.50
N TRP A 148 -9.05 -3.24 10.17
CA TRP A 148 -8.00 -3.81 9.29
C TRP A 148 -7.35 -5.04 9.94
N THR A 149 -7.04 -5.00 11.25
CA THR A 149 -6.46 -6.15 11.94
C THR A 149 -7.43 -7.32 12.08
N LYS A 150 -8.73 -7.08 12.17
CA LYS A 150 -9.76 -8.14 12.13
C LYS A 150 -9.82 -8.82 10.77
N ALA A 151 -9.71 -8.04 9.68
CA ALA A 151 -9.67 -8.60 8.33
C ALA A 151 -8.41 -9.47 8.10
N GLU A 152 -7.24 -9.00 8.56
CA GLU A 152 -5.98 -9.77 8.51
C GLU A 152 -6.08 -11.08 9.31
N ALA A 153 -6.60 -11.02 10.54
CA ALA A 153 -6.81 -12.19 11.38
C ALA A 153 -7.79 -13.18 10.74
N TYR A 154 -8.89 -12.69 10.18
CA TYR A 154 -9.85 -13.52 9.46
C TYR A 154 -9.19 -14.28 8.30
N GLY A 155 -8.44 -13.56 7.43
CA GLY A 155 -7.73 -14.19 6.32
C GLY A 155 -6.72 -15.24 6.80
N THR A 156 -5.99 -14.93 7.88
CA THR A 156 -5.06 -15.87 8.52
C THR A 156 -5.77 -17.13 9.03
N ASP A 157 -6.92 -16.98 9.69
CA ASP A 157 -7.72 -18.11 10.20
C ASP A 157 -8.24 -19.01 9.07
N LYS A 158 -8.74 -18.42 7.98
CA LYS A 158 -9.21 -19.18 6.81
C LYS A 158 -8.07 -19.95 6.15
N LEU A 159 -6.94 -19.30 5.98
CA LEU A 159 -5.75 -19.93 5.39
C LEU A 159 -5.21 -21.05 6.31
N ALA A 160 -5.22 -20.84 7.63
CA ALA A 160 -4.79 -21.81 8.63
C ALA A 160 -5.66 -23.08 8.65
N ALA A 161 -6.91 -22.99 8.21
CA ALA A 161 -7.76 -24.16 8.07
C ALA A 161 -7.34 -25.05 6.86
N GLU A 162 -6.68 -24.47 5.85
CA GLU A 162 -6.37 -25.16 4.60
C GLU A 162 -4.88 -25.49 4.41
N ALA A 163 -3.95 -24.78 5.08
CA ALA A 163 -2.50 -24.96 4.90
C ALA A 163 -1.77 -25.18 6.22
N ASP A 164 -0.67 -25.97 6.19
CA ASP A 164 0.16 -26.25 7.38
C ASP A 164 1.09 -25.08 7.71
N GLU A 165 1.79 -24.57 6.72
CA GLU A 165 2.71 -23.43 6.83
C GLU A 165 2.02 -22.17 6.30
N ILE A 166 1.91 -21.14 7.14
CA ILE A 166 1.19 -19.92 6.82
C ILE A 166 2.15 -18.76 6.68
N TYR A 167 2.14 -18.14 5.53
CA TYR A 167 2.93 -16.94 5.23
C TYR A 167 2.00 -15.74 5.07
N LEU A 168 2.45 -14.57 5.54
CA LEU A 168 1.74 -13.32 5.31
C LEU A 168 2.58 -12.46 4.36
N ALA A 169 1.93 -11.91 3.34
CA ALA A 169 2.59 -11.08 2.35
C ALA A 169 1.84 -9.74 2.22
N GLY A 170 2.52 -8.64 2.57
CA GLY A 170 1.86 -7.34 2.62
C GLY A 170 2.63 -6.22 1.95
N PHE A 171 1.90 -5.36 1.26
CA PHE A 171 2.42 -4.13 0.68
C PHE A 171 2.09 -2.93 1.58
N SER A 172 3.09 -2.11 1.92
CA SER A 172 2.92 -0.86 2.67
C SER A 172 2.13 -1.08 3.98
N ALA A 173 0.91 -0.57 4.12
CA ALA A 173 0.01 -0.82 5.26
C ALA A 173 -0.24 -2.32 5.48
N GLY A 174 -0.42 -3.09 4.39
CA GLY A 174 -0.54 -4.54 4.45
C GLY A 174 0.68 -5.20 5.11
N GLY A 175 1.90 -4.73 4.79
CA GLY A 175 3.13 -5.21 5.44
C GLY A 175 3.16 -4.92 6.94
N THR A 176 2.65 -3.76 7.36
CA THR A 176 2.52 -3.41 8.79
C THR A 176 1.50 -4.31 9.49
N LEU A 177 0.38 -4.62 8.83
CA LEU A 177 -0.64 -5.55 9.33
C LEU A 177 -0.09 -6.97 9.45
N SER A 178 0.65 -7.45 8.44
CA SER A 178 1.28 -8.78 8.45
C SER A 178 2.27 -8.92 9.61
N ILE A 179 3.09 -7.90 9.88
CA ILE A 179 3.97 -7.87 11.06
C ILE A 179 3.16 -7.88 12.35
N TYR A 180 2.11 -7.05 12.45
CA TYR A 180 1.25 -7.02 13.64
C TYR A 180 0.59 -8.37 13.92
N GLN A 181 0.11 -9.06 12.88
CA GLN A 181 -0.48 -10.38 12.98
C GLN A 181 0.56 -11.43 13.41
N ALA A 182 1.74 -11.46 12.79
CA ALA A 182 2.82 -12.39 13.14
C ALA A 182 3.31 -12.24 14.58
N LEU A 183 3.28 -11.03 15.14
CA LEU A 183 3.61 -10.77 16.55
C LEU A 183 2.55 -11.26 17.55
N ARG A 184 1.40 -11.77 17.08
CA ARG A 184 0.27 -12.20 17.89
C ARG A 184 -0.18 -13.62 17.62
N ASP A 185 0.26 -14.19 16.52
CA ASP A 185 -0.20 -15.49 16.02
C ASP A 185 1.01 -16.36 15.67
N ASN A 186 1.29 -17.32 16.53
CA ASN A 186 2.43 -18.24 16.38
C ASN A 186 2.27 -19.26 15.25
N ARG A 187 1.11 -19.31 14.58
CA ARG A 187 0.90 -20.13 13.39
C ARG A 187 1.60 -19.54 12.17
N VAL A 188 1.95 -18.26 12.20
CA VAL A 188 2.63 -17.58 11.07
C VAL A 188 4.05 -18.09 10.94
N SER A 189 4.35 -18.72 9.81
CA SER A 189 5.63 -19.38 9.51
C SER A 189 6.66 -18.45 8.85
N GLY A 190 6.25 -17.32 8.28
CA GLY A 190 7.15 -16.34 7.66
C GLY A 190 6.44 -15.15 7.04
N LEU A 191 7.22 -14.13 6.66
CA LEU A 191 6.74 -12.86 6.13
C LEU A 191 7.36 -12.51 4.78
N PHE A 192 6.54 -11.94 3.88
CA PHE A 192 6.97 -11.26 2.66
C PHE A 192 6.49 -9.81 2.70
N LEU A 193 7.39 -8.87 2.83
CA LEU A 193 7.07 -7.46 3.07
C LEU A 193 7.54 -6.60 1.89
N PHE A 194 6.64 -5.82 1.32
CA PHE A 194 6.91 -4.95 0.18
C PHE A 194 6.75 -3.49 0.63
N SER A 195 7.85 -2.76 0.83
CA SER A 195 7.89 -1.40 1.40
C SER A 195 6.98 -1.24 2.62
N PRO A 196 7.15 -2.04 3.69
CA PRO A 196 6.25 -2.01 4.84
C PRO A 196 6.23 -0.64 5.51
N ALA A 197 5.05 -0.11 5.80
CA ALA A 197 4.88 1.21 6.40
C ALA A 197 5.13 1.16 7.93
N LEU A 198 6.37 0.95 8.35
CA LEU A 198 6.73 0.81 9.76
C LEU A 198 6.84 2.16 10.49
N LYS A 199 7.17 3.23 9.77
CA LYS A 199 7.21 4.59 10.29
C LYS A 199 6.77 5.56 9.21
N ILE A 200 5.81 6.41 9.54
CA ILE A 200 5.30 7.47 8.67
C ILE A 200 5.50 8.84 9.33
N THR A 201 5.21 9.92 8.60
CA THR A 201 5.37 11.28 9.12
C THR A 201 4.60 11.49 10.44
N PRO A 202 5.23 12.08 11.48
CA PRO A 202 4.55 12.41 12.73
C PRO A 202 3.38 13.39 12.55
N LYS A 203 3.34 14.17 11.47
CA LYS A 203 2.21 15.05 11.14
C LYS A 203 0.88 14.28 11.04
N ALA A 204 0.91 12.99 10.76
CA ALA A 204 -0.28 12.13 10.72
C ALA A 204 -0.96 12.00 12.09
N SER A 205 -0.25 12.19 13.22
CA SER A 205 -0.86 12.22 14.58
C SER A 205 -1.83 13.37 14.74
N LEU A 206 -1.58 14.50 14.09
CA LEU A 206 -2.43 15.69 14.13
C LEU A 206 -3.67 15.56 13.22
N ALA A 207 -3.74 14.52 12.43
CA ALA A 207 -4.83 14.30 11.48
C ALA A 207 -6.21 14.13 12.16
N THR A 208 -6.26 13.85 13.46
CA THR A 208 -7.53 13.74 14.22
C THR A 208 -8.11 15.08 14.64
N ILE A 209 -7.32 16.16 14.68
CA ILE A 209 -7.75 17.49 15.15
C ILE A 209 -8.92 18.02 14.30
N HIS A 210 -9.01 17.67 13.02
CA HIS A 210 -10.11 18.08 12.16
C HIS A 210 -11.50 17.68 12.71
N LYS A 211 -11.60 16.64 13.53
CA LYS A 211 -12.89 16.17 14.08
C LYS A 211 -13.60 17.24 14.91
N ILE A 212 -12.84 18.21 15.45
CA ILE A 212 -13.40 19.30 16.28
C ILE A 212 -14.21 20.30 15.42
N TYR A 213 -13.85 20.53 14.14
CA TYR A 213 -14.46 21.58 13.30
C TYR A 213 -14.95 21.08 11.93
N SER A 214 -14.73 19.81 11.59
CA SER A 214 -15.07 19.29 10.26
C SER A 214 -16.59 19.17 10.00
N TRP A 215 -17.41 19.31 11.03
CA TRP A 215 -18.86 19.42 10.89
C TRP A 215 -19.28 20.75 10.23
N LEU A 216 -18.52 21.84 10.45
CA LEU A 216 -18.70 23.12 9.76
C LEU A 216 -18.02 23.15 8.37
N MET A 217 -16.91 22.43 8.21
CA MET A 217 -16.08 22.45 7.01
C MET A 217 -15.78 20.98 6.57
N PRO A 218 -16.66 20.32 5.83
CA PRO A 218 -16.50 18.92 5.42
C PRO A 218 -15.19 18.61 4.67
N SER A 219 -14.68 19.56 3.87
CA SER A 219 -13.38 19.43 3.18
C SER A 219 -12.20 19.30 4.15
N ALA A 220 -12.34 19.78 5.39
CA ALA A 220 -11.31 19.63 6.41
C ALA A 220 -11.06 18.18 6.85
N LYS A 221 -11.93 17.23 6.48
CA LYS A 221 -11.73 15.79 6.69
C LYS A 221 -10.65 15.19 5.77
N TRP A 222 -10.21 15.93 4.74
CA TRP A 222 -9.35 15.45 3.68
C TRP A 222 -7.94 16.02 3.77
N VAL A 223 -6.95 15.20 3.45
CA VAL A 223 -5.57 15.62 3.16
C VAL A 223 -5.48 16.11 1.72
N SER A 224 -6.11 15.35 0.81
CA SER A 224 -6.23 15.69 -0.61
C SER A 224 -7.59 15.27 -1.13
N ILE A 225 -8.16 16.11 -2.02
CA ILE A 225 -9.37 15.84 -2.78
C ILE A 225 -8.95 15.84 -4.25
N MET A 226 -9.16 14.71 -4.94
CA MET A 226 -8.63 14.42 -6.26
C MET A 226 -9.75 14.01 -7.21
N PRO A 227 -9.50 13.96 -8.53
CA PRO A 227 -10.48 13.48 -9.50
C PRO A 227 -10.89 12.01 -9.34
N ASP A 228 -10.10 11.20 -8.60
CA ASP A 228 -10.32 9.76 -8.36
C ASP A 228 -10.53 8.97 -9.67
N LYS A 229 -9.67 9.19 -10.66
CA LYS A 229 -9.70 8.51 -11.96
C LYS A 229 -9.22 7.06 -11.87
N ALA A 230 -8.37 6.77 -10.90
CA ALA A 230 -7.86 5.42 -10.71
C ALA A 230 -8.97 4.46 -10.27
N ILE A 231 -9.08 3.30 -10.96
CA ILE A 231 -10.14 2.33 -10.67
C ILE A 231 -9.74 1.32 -9.58
N TYR A 232 -8.44 1.10 -9.33
CA TYR A 232 -7.92 0.13 -8.35
C TYR A 232 -7.23 0.78 -7.15
N ARG A 233 -7.39 2.09 -7.00
CA ARG A 233 -6.93 2.84 -5.82
C ARG A 233 -7.74 4.10 -5.64
N TYR A 234 -7.67 4.69 -4.46
CA TYR A 234 -8.18 6.03 -4.21
C TYR A 234 -7.05 7.05 -4.39
N GLU A 235 -7.36 8.16 -5.03
CA GLU A 235 -6.47 9.33 -5.16
C GLU A 235 -6.78 10.36 -4.07
N SER A 236 -8.06 10.53 -3.74
CA SER A 236 -8.49 11.33 -2.59
C SER A 236 -8.12 10.63 -1.28
N PHE A 237 -7.55 11.38 -0.35
CA PHE A 237 -6.99 10.81 0.87
C PHE A 237 -7.56 11.49 2.13
N PRO A 238 -8.39 10.79 2.95
CA PRO A 238 -8.95 11.34 4.16
C PRO A 238 -7.95 11.34 5.32
N LYS A 239 -8.04 12.35 6.18
CA LYS A 239 -7.22 12.49 7.38
C LYS A 239 -7.40 11.32 8.36
N ASN A 240 -8.62 10.76 8.43
CA ASN A 240 -8.84 9.58 9.28
C ASN A 240 -7.94 8.42 8.86
N ALA A 241 -7.80 8.12 7.56
CA ALA A 241 -6.93 7.04 7.09
C ALA A 241 -5.46 7.24 7.52
N ALA A 242 -4.95 8.49 7.43
CA ALA A 242 -3.62 8.83 7.92
C ALA A 242 -3.48 8.61 9.43
N ALA A 243 -4.48 9.04 10.22
CA ALA A 243 -4.49 8.88 11.66
C ALA A 243 -4.54 7.41 12.09
N GLN A 244 -5.38 6.59 11.43
CA GLN A 244 -5.47 5.16 11.70
C GLN A 244 -4.16 4.43 11.34
N MET A 245 -3.55 4.79 10.22
CA MET A 245 -2.25 4.24 9.85
C MET A 245 -1.17 4.62 10.86
N TYR A 246 -1.14 5.87 11.32
CA TYR A 246 -0.21 6.30 12.36
C TYR A 246 -0.41 5.50 13.65
N ALA A 247 -1.65 5.33 14.11
CA ALA A 247 -1.96 4.55 15.31
C ALA A 247 -1.50 3.09 15.17
N LEU A 248 -1.69 2.46 14.00
CA LEU A 248 -1.20 1.11 13.72
C LEU A 248 0.33 1.06 13.77
N THR A 249 1.06 2.00 13.14
CA THR A 249 2.53 2.02 13.19
C THR A 249 3.04 2.14 14.62
N GLN A 250 2.44 3.02 15.43
CA GLN A 250 2.81 3.16 16.85
C GLN A 250 2.57 1.85 17.62
N LYS A 251 1.47 1.16 17.33
CA LYS A 251 1.14 -0.12 17.98
C LYS A 251 2.13 -1.22 17.61
N VAL A 252 2.55 -1.29 16.33
CA VAL A 252 3.57 -2.22 15.87
C VAL A 252 4.92 -1.90 16.50
N GLN A 253 5.35 -0.64 16.48
CA GLN A 253 6.61 -0.22 17.10
C GLN A 253 6.66 -0.56 18.58
N SER A 254 5.58 -0.30 19.33
CA SER A 254 5.53 -0.64 20.76
C SER A 254 5.63 -2.14 21.04
N ARG A 255 5.18 -3.00 20.10
CA ARG A 255 5.31 -4.46 20.21
C ARG A 255 6.67 -4.97 19.78
N LEU A 256 7.29 -4.35 18.80
CA LEU A 256 8.66 -4.67 18.37
C LEU A 256 9.70 -4.25 19.42
N HIS A 257 9.38 -3.25 20.26
CA HIS A 257 10.28 -2.82 21.32
C HIS A 257 10.50 -3.94 22.33
N GLY A 258 11.71 -4.50 22.33
CA GLY A 258 12.08 -5.64 23.17
C GLY A 258 11.70 -7.04 22.64
N ASN A 259 10.98 -7.12 21.50
CA ASN A 259 10.62 -8.39 20.87
C ASN A 259 11.24 -8.48 19.47
N ALA A 260 12.02 -9.51 19.21
CA ALA A 260 12.52 -9.80 17.87
C ALA A 260 11.52 -10.69 17.10
N VAL A 261 11.43 -10.49 15.79
CA VAL A 261 10.76 -11.42 14.89
C VAL A 261 11.71 -12.58 14.62
N ASN A 262 11.31 -13.78 15.02
CA ASN A 262 12.15 -14.99 14.95
C ASN A 262 11.76 -15.96 13.81
N ILE A 263 10.82 -15.54 12.95
CA ILE A 263 10.43 -16.27 11.74
C ILE A 263 11.16 -15.69 10.53
N PRO A 264 11.30 -16.46 9.42
CA PRO A 264 11.89 -15.95 8.17
C PRO A 264 11.18 -14.72 7.64
N VAL A 265 11.93 -13.70 7.24
CA VAL A 265 11.41 -12.45 6.67
C VAL A 265 12.10 -12.14 5.34
N PHE A 266 11.32 -12.07 4.28
CA PHE A 266 11.71 -11.46 3.02
C PHE A 266 11.17 -10.03 2.96
N THR A 267 12.02 -9.05 2.67
CA THR A 267 11.59 -7.65 2.63
C THR A 267 12.15 -6.96 1.37
N THR A 268 11.33 -6.12 0.74
CA THR A 268 11.80 -5.15 -0.27
C THR A 268 11.59 -3.73 0.22
N ALA A 269 12.49 -2.82 -0.14
CA ALA A 269 12.35 -1.39 0.13
C ALA A 269 13.05 -0.56 -0.96
N SER A 270 12.65 0.70 -1.12
CA SER A 270 13.36 1.68 -1.93
C SER A 270 14.13 2.64 -1.04
N GLN A 271 15.40 2.89 -1.35
CA GLN A 271 16.20 3.90 -0.67
C GLN A 271 15.62 5.31 -0.85
N ASP A 272 14.93 5.53 -1.98
CA ASP A 272 14.37 6.83 -2.38
C ASP A 272 12.92 7.03 -1.93
N ASP A 273 12.36 6.11 -1.12
CA ASP A 273 10.97 6.15 -0.65
C ASP A 273 10.65 7.44 0.12
N THR A 274 9.71 8.25 -0.42
CA THR A 274 9.24 9.49 0.20
C THR A 274 7.93 9.33 0.99
N THR A 275 7.32 8.15 0.96
CA THR A 275 6.05 7.86 1.65
C THR A 275 6.28 7.36 3.07
N VAL A 276 7.25 6.45 3.24
CA VAL A 276 7.61 5.85 4.53
C VAL A 276 9.09 6.03 4.80
N TYR A 277 9.47 6.01 6.08
CA TYR A 277 10.88 6.08 6.45
C TYR A 277 11.54 4.72 6.23
N VAL A 278 12.34 4.59 5.16
CA VAL A 278 13.12 3.36 4.87
C VAL A 278 14.01 2.94 6.04
N SER A 279 14.52 3.89 6.82
CA SER A 279 15.31 3.63 8.03
C SER A 279 14.60 2.70 9.00
N ALA A 280 13.27 2.82 9.15
CA ALA A 280 12.50 1.92 10.03
C ALA A 280 12.45 0.48 9.50
N THR A 281 12.46 0.28 8.19
CA THR A 281 12.57 -1.06 7.57
C THR A 281 13.97 -1.63 7.76
N LEU A 282 15.02 -0.79 7.61
CA LEU A 282 16.40 -1.19 7.88
C LEU A 282 16.58 -1.59 9.35
N ASP A 283 16.07 -0.77 10.29
CA ASP A 283 16.11 -1.07 11.72
C ASP A 283 15.36 -2.36 12.05
N PHE A 284 14.19 -2.58 11.46
CA PHE A 284 13.44 -3.82 11.63
C PHE A 284 14.24 -5.04 11.17
N MET A 285 14.85 -4.98 9.98
CA MET A 285 15.66 -6.07 9.43
C MET A 285 16.95 -6.30 10.20
N ALA A 286 17.57 -5.26 10.75
CA ALA A 286 18.74 -5.38 11.63
C ALA A 286 18.43 -6.13 12.94
N HIS A 287 17.18 -6.07 13.41
CA HIS A 287 16.72 -6.75 14.62
C HIS A 287 16.01 -8.09 14.36
N ALA A 288 15.73 -8.44 13.12
CA ALA A 288 15.17 -9.74 12.75
C ALA A 288 16.24 -10.84 12.84
N ARG A 289 15.98 -11.92 13.59
CA ARG A 289 17.03 -12.86 14.02
C ARG A 289 17.12 -14.16 13.22
N HIS A 290 16.19 -14.40 12.27
CA HIS A 290 16.22 -15.65 11.51
C HIS A 290 17.33 -15.64 10.45
N SER A 291 18.07 -16.75 10.31
CA SER A 291 19.23 -16.85 9.39
C SER A 291 18.85 -16.72 7.91
N SER A 292 17.63 -17.11 7.56
CA SER A 292 17.09 -16.97 6.18
C SER A 292 16.57 -15.58 5.84
N ASN A 293 16.67 -14.57 6.74
CA ASN A 293 16.20 -13.24 6.45
C ASN A 293 16.83 -12.66 5.18
N LYS A 294 16.03 -11.96 4.37
CA LYS A 294 16.49 -11.34 3.11
C LYS A 294 15.90 -9.95 2.95
N LEU A 295 16.77 -8.98 2.69
CA LEU A 295 16.40 -7.62 2.29
C LEU A 295 16.87 -7.36 0.87
N VAL A 296 15.95 -7.04 -0.04
CA VAL A 296 16.22 -6.49 -1.36
C VAL A 296 16.01 -4.98 -1.30
N LEU A 297 17.09 -4.22 -1.40
CA LEU A 297 17.06 -2.77 -1.32
C LEU A 297 17.31 -2.17 -2.72
N TYR A 298 16.28 -1.54 -3.27
CA TYR A 298 16.38 -0.78 -4.51
C TYR A 298 17.04 0.57 -4.22
N THR A 299 18.08 0.92 -4.96
CA THR A 299 18.87 2.12 -4.74
C THR A 299 19.44 2.66 -6.03
N THR A 300 19.63 3.98 -6.08
CA THR A 300 20.35 4.67 -7.15
C THR A 300 21.87 4.56 -6.99
N ASP A 301 22.36 4.16 -5.80
CA ASP A 301 23.79 3.95 -5.50
C ASP A 301 24.02 2.61 -4.80
N THR A 302 24.37 1.59 -5.57
CA THR A 302 24.65 0.23 -5.07
C THR A 302 25.96 0.12 -4.28
N LYS A 303 26.78 1.17 -4.22
CA LYS A 303 28.01 1.20 -3.40
C LYS A 303 27.73 1.62 -1.96
N LYS A 304 26.59 2.26 -1.72
CA LYS A 304 26.18 2.73 -0.40
C LYS A 304 25.48 1.60 0.38
N ILE A 305 26.27 0.90 1.18
CA ILE A 305 25.80 -0.21 2.02
C ILE A 305 25.15 0.37 3.28
N PRO A 306 23.87 0.02 3.61
CA PRO A 306 23.26 0.42 4.87
C PRO A 306 23.97 -0.25 6.06
N PRO A 307 24.16 0.48 7.17
CA PRO A 307 24.78 -0.09 8.37
C PRO A 307 23.89 -1.15 9.03
N ASN A 308 24.51 -2.02 9.83
CA ASN A 308 23.83 -2.98 10.71
C ASN A 308 23.00 -4.09 10.02
N ILE A 309 23.06 -4.22 8.69
CA ILE A 309 22.46 -5.34 7.96
C ILE A 309 23.57 -6.33 7.58
N PRO A 310 23.46 -7.61 7.95
CA PRO A 310 24.41 -8.62 7.49
C PRO A 310 24.43 -8.71 5.97
N LEU A 311 25.63 -8.65 5.37
CA LEU A 311 25.77 -8.67 3.89
C LEU A 311 25.18 -9.93 3.26
N ALA A 312 25.20 -11.06 3.93
CA ALA A 312 24.56 -12.30 3.47
C ALA A 312 23.04 -12.16 3.28
N ASN A 313 22.41 -11.26 4.05
CA ASN A 313 20.98 -11.02 4.05
C ASN A 313 20.58 -9.81 3.19
N LEU A 314 21.56 -9.10 2.62
CA LEU A 314 21.33 -7.88 1.83
C LEU A 314 21.56 -8.13 0.34
N GLU A 315 20.65 -7.63 -0.48
CA GLU A 315 20.76 -7.56 -1.93
C GLU A 315 20.51 -6.11 -2.37
N LEU A 316 21.55 -5.44 -2.86
CA LEU A 316 21.45 -4.10 -3.42
C LEU A 316 21.13 -4.21 -4.91
N VAL A 317 20.04 -3.60 -5.33
CA VAL A 317 19.55 -3.67 -6.70
C VAL A 317 19.48 -2.26 -7.29
N ASN A 318 20.15 -2.06 -8.43
CA ASN A 318 20.07 -0.79 -9.14
C ASN A 318 18.63 -0.47 -9.55
N SER A 319 18.21 0.75 -9.28
CA SER A 319 16.86 1.25 -9.56
C SER A 319 16.79 2.26 -10.71
N VAL A 320 17.92 2.55 -11.37
CA VAL A 320 18.00 3.53 -12.46
C VAL A 320 18.04 2.82 -13.81
N PHE A 321 17.13 3.19 -14.72
CA PHE A 321 17.04 2.64 -16.08
C PHE A 321 16.88 3.80 -17.09
N PRO A 322 17.98 4.41 -17.55
CA PRO A 322 17.95 5.60 -18.41
C PRO A 322 17.18 5.38 -19.72
N GLU A 323 17.31 4.20 -20.33
CA GLU A 323 16.62 3.83 -21.58
C GLU A 323 15.09 3.86 -21.45
N GLN A 324 14.58 3.67 -20.23
CA GLN A 324 13.17 3.70 -19.90
C GLN A 324 12.76 5.00 -19.18
N ARG A 325 13.66 5.98 -19.09
CA ARG A 325 13.49 7.22 -18.33
C ARG A 325 13.12 6.99 -16.86
N ILE A 326 13.62 5.92 -16.25
CA ILE A 326 13.40 5.61 -14.83
C ILE A 326 14.60 6.13 -14.04
N LEU A 327 14.31 7.06 -13.12
CA LEU A 327 15.30 7.77 -12.30
C LEU A 327 15.55 7.07 -10.96
N SER A 328 14.53 6.41 -10.41
CA SER A 328 14.62 5.66 -9.16
C SER A 328 13.44 4.71 -8.99
N SER A 329 13.54 3.76 -8.07
CA SER A 329 12.40 3.03 -7.55
C SER A 329 11.53 3.94 -6.69
N ALA A 330 10.24 3.64 -6.58
CA ALA A 330 9.30 4.39 -5.75
C ALA A 330 8.63 3.48 -4.71
N HIS A 331 8.04 4.07 -3.66
CA HIS A 331 7.20 3.34 -2.71
C HIS A 331 6.17 2.45 -3.39
N THR A 332 5.53 3.00 -4.43
CA THR A 332 4.44 2.36 -5.17
C THR A 332 4.90 1.33 -6.21
N SER A 333 6.20 1.18 -6.45
CA SER A 333 6.74 0.36 -7.54
C SER A 333 7.18 -1.05 -7.12
N MET A 334 6.62 -1.63 -6.03
CA MET A 334 7.17 -2.86 -5.47
C MET A 334 6.57 -4.16 -6.04
N THR A 335 5.28 -4.15 -6.40
CA THR A 335 4.47 -5.38 -6.49
C THR A 335 4.00 -5.75 -7.89
N LEU A 336 4.16 -4.87 -8.86
CA LEU A 336 3.67 -5.05 -10.22
C LEU A 336 4.82 -5.00 -11.25
N PRO A 337 4.77 -5.78 -12.35
CA PRO A 337 5.78 -5.75 -13.40
C PRO A 337 5.62 -4.54 -14.33
N LEU A 338 6.65 -4.26 -15.17
CA LEU A 338 6.66 -3.12 -16.09
C LEU A 338 5.52 -3.13 -17.11
N ASP A 339 5.09 -4.31 -17.53
CA ASP A 339 4.07 -4.57 -18.54
C ASP A 339 2.66 -4.75 -17.96
N ASP A 340 2.46 -4.36 -16.68
CA ASP A 340 1.12 -4.37 -16.10
C ASP A 340 0.16 -3.57 -16.96
N ALA A 341 -1.01 -4.15 -17.29
CA ALA A 341 -1.95 -3.57 -18.24
C ALA A 341 -2.53 -2.25 -17.76
N TYR A 342 -2.62 -2.04 -16.43
CA TYR A 342 -3.23 -0.83 -15.88
C TYR A 342 -2.18 0.19 -15.38
N TYR A 343 -1.21 -0.24 -14.59
CA TYR A 343 -0.20 0.64 -13.98
C TYR A 343 1.14 0.65 -14.73
N GLY A 344 1.32 -0.20 -15.74
CA GLY A 344 2.55 -0.38 -16.50
C GLY A 344 3.04 0.90 -17.17
N MET A 345 4.20 0.81 -17.81
CA MET A 345 4.80 1.96 -18.50
C MET A 345 3.88 2.52 -19.57
N MET A 346 3.17 1.65 -20.29
CA MET A 346 2.15 1.97 -21.32
C MET A 346 0.74 1.60 -20.85
N GLY A 347 0.53 1.47 -19.54
CA GLY A 347 -0.76 1.12 -18.95
C GLY A 347 -1.76 2.29 -19.00
N GLU A 348 -3.00 1.97 -18.64
CA GLU A 348 -4.13 2.91 -18.72
C GLU A 348 -4.04 4.09 -17.73
N TYR A 349 -3.28 3.92 -16.62
CA TYR A 349 -3.21 4.90 -15.55
C TYR A 349 -1.79 5.46 -15.35
N SER A 350 -1.69 6.77 -15.31
CA SER A 350 -0.47 7.52 -14.96
C SER A 350 -0.61 8.18 -13.59
N ASN A 351 0.34 7.92 -12.68
CA ASN A 351 0.34 8.54 -11.36
C ASN A 351 0.98 9.94 -11.40
N CYS A 352 0.16 10.94 -11.74
CA CYS A 352 0.53 12.34 -11.85
C CYS A 352 -0.10 13.23 -10.75
N MET A 353 -0.60 12.58 -9.68
CA MET A 353 -1.41 13.24 -8.62
C MET A 353 -0.73 14.43 -7.96
N HIS A 354 0.59 14.42 -7.84
CA HIS A 354 1.36 15.46 -7.16
C HIS A 354 1.30 16.83 -7.86
N TYR A 355 0.87 16.89 -9.13
CA TYR A 355 0.65 18.13 -9.84
C TYR A 355 -0.75 18.74 -9.59
N TYR A 356 -1.72 17.92 -9.16
CA TYR A 356 -3.10 18.38 -8.96
C TYR A 356 -3.32 18.92 -7.54
N PRO A 357 -4.11 19.98 -7.34
CA PRO A 357 -4.70 20.88 -8.34
C PRO A 357 -3.79 22.06 -8.69
N ALA A 358 -2.64 22.22 -8.04
CA ALA A 358 -1.82 23.44 -8.10
C ALA A 358 -1.16 23.65 -9.48
N GLN A 359 -0.90 22.58 -10.23
CA GLN A 359 -0.16 22.59 -11.50
C GLN A 359 -0.93 21.82 -12.58
N LEU A 360 -2.14 22.31 -12.92
CA LEU A 360 -3.04 21.60 -13.86
C LEU A 360 -2.43 21.37 -15.25
N LYS A 361 -1.61 22.31 -15.76
CA LYS A 361 -0.91 22.12 -17.05
C LYS A 361 0.05 20.93 -17.01
N GLN A 362 0.82 20.79 -15.93
CA GLN A 362 1.73 19.66 -15.73
C GLN A 362 0.95 18.36 -15.49
N TYR A 363 -0.14 18.43 -14.73
CA TYR A 363 -1.04 17.28 -14.52
C TYR A 363 -1.58 16.76 -15.86
N ASP A 364 -2.07 17.65 -16.73
CA ASP A 364 -2.57 17.28 -18.05
C ASP A 364 -1.47 16.75 -18.96
N ALA A 365 -0.30 17.40 -19.00
CA ALA A 365 0.84 16.96 -19.80
C ALA A 365 1.32 15.57 -19.37
N CYS A 366 1.45 15.35 -18.07
CA CYS A 366 1.86 14.07 -17.48
C CYS A 366 0.91 12.92 -17.84
N ASN A 367 -0.40 13.18 -17.89
CA ASN A 367 -1.40 12.15 -18.22
C ASN A 367 -1.55 11.92 -19.73
N LYS A 368 -1.35 12.95 -20.56
CA LYS A 368 -1.58 12.86 -22.02
C LYS A 368 -0.40 12.28 -22.79
N ASN A 369 0.82 12.44 -22.26
CA ASN A 369 2.06 12.07 -22.95
C ASN A 369 2.94 11.18 -22.05
N PRO A 370 2.46 9.99 -21.68
CA PRO A 370 3.18 9.14 -20.71
C PRO A 370 4.59 8.75 -21.19
N GLU A 371 4.82 8.65 -22.50
CA GLU A 371 6.10 8.31 -23.13
C GLU A 371 7.16 9.41 -22.96
N LEU A 372 6.75 10.67 -22.72
CA LEU A 372 7.66 11.80 -22.53
C LEU A 372 8.07 11.97 -21.06
N ASN A 373 7.37 11.32 -20.15
CA ASN A 373 7.61 11.48 -18.72
C ASN A 373 8.91 10.78 -18.26
N PHE A 374 9.58 11.40 -17.31
CA PHE A 374 10.45 10.64 -16.40
C PHE A 374 9.60 9.84 -15.41
N ASN A 375 10.17 8.78 -14.84
CA ASN A 375 9.49 7.89 -13.91
C ASN A 375 10.37 7.70 -12.67
N GLY A 376 9.79 7.69 -11.48
CA GLY A 376 10.54 7.52 -10.24
C GLY A 376 9.76 7.92 -9.00
N GLU A 377 10.46 8.03 -7.89
CA GLU A 377 9.90 8.57 -6.66
C GLU A 377 9.87 10.11 -6.71
N LEU A 378 8.99 10.72 -5.89
CA LEU A 378 8.79 12.18 -5.84
C LEU A 378 9.87 12.86 -4.98
N THR A 379 11.15 12.58 -5.27
CA THR A 379 12.28 13.26 -4.64
C THR A 379 12.48 14.64 -5.26
N GLU A 380 13.10 15.56 -4.51
CA GLU A 380 13.42 16.90 -5.03
C GLU A 380 14.32 16.84 -6.27
N GLU A 381 15.22 15.84 -6.34
CA GLU A 381 16.12 15.63 -7.47
C GLU A 381 15.34 15.17 -8.71
N ASN A 382 14.50 14.16 -8.58
CA ASN A 382 13.71 13.62 -9.69
C ASN A 382 12.72 14.65 -10.26
N LEU A 383 12.13 15.50 -9.41
CA LEU A 383 11.22 16.58 -9.84
C LEU A 383 11.92 17.65 -10.70
N LYS A 384 13.25 17.79 -10.63
CA LYS A 384 14.03 18.70 -11.48
C LYS A 384 14.32 18.16 -12.89
N ALA A 385 14.18 16.86 -13.10
CA ALA A 385 14.48 16.23 -14.40
C ALA A 385 13.48 16.59 -15.51
N GLY A 386 12.27 17.02 -15.15
CA GLY A 386 11.20 17.35 -16.08
C GLY A 386 9.83 16.88 -15.61
N THR A 387 8.92 16.59 -16.54
CA THR A 387 7.62 16.02 -16.16
C THR A 387 7.84 14.61 -15.61
N LEU A 388 7.48 14.42 -14.34
CA LEU A 388 7.69 13.20 -13.60
C LEU A 388 6.36 12.47 -13.38
N ARG A 389 6.30 11.19 -13.70
CA ARG A 389 5.25 10.25 -13.29
C ARG A 389 5.76 9.43 -12.11
N ARG A 390 5.04 9.39 -11.00
CA ARG A 390 5.43 8.52 -9.90
C ARG A 390 5.35 7.06 -10.33
N LEU A 391 6.45 6.33 -10.23
CA LEU A 391 6.57 4.96 -10.72
C LEU A 391 5.66 4.01 -9.92
N MET A 392 4.85 3.22 -10.63
CA MET A 392 3.87 2.28 -10.06
C MET A 392 4.25 0.81 -10.26
N VAL A 393 5.29 0.54 -11.05
CA VAL A 393 5.72 -0.79 -11.48
C VAL A 393 7.20 -1.00 -11.20
N ASN A 394 7.62 -2.24 -11.04
CA ASN A 394 8.98 -2.63 -10.68
C ASN A 394 9.78 -3.04 -11.92
N PRO A 395 10.77 -2.24 -12.36
CA PRO A 395 11.64 -2.62 -13.47
C PRO A 395 12.44 -3.91 -13.20
N ASN A 396 12.66 -4.20 -11.93
CA ASN A 396 13.38 -5.38 -11.46
C ASN A 396 12.43 -6.54 -11.07
N PHE A 397 11.17 -6.59 -11.56
CA PHE A 397 10.19 -7.58 -11.10
C PHE A 397 10.66 -9.03 -11.36
N SER A 398 11.34 -9.29 -12.47
CA SER A 398 11.93 -10.60 -12.75
C SER A 398 13.03 -10.98 -11.77
N THR A 399 13.91 -10.02 -11.42
CA THR A 399 14.94 -10.20 -10.40
C THR A 399 14.32 -10.42 -9.01
N LEU A 400 13.27 -9.67 -8.69
CA LEU A 400 12.49 -9.86 -7.46
C LEU A 400 11.96 -11.29 -7.36
N LYS A 401 11.36 -11.82 -8.42
CA LYS A 401 10.87 -13.23 -8.44
C LYS A 401 11.99 -14.24 -8.18
N ILE A 402 13.18 -13.99 -8.73
CA ILE A 402 14.36 -14.86 -8.50
C ILE A 402 14.77 -14.81 -7.03
N SER A 403 14.85 -13.62 -6.44
CA SER A 403 15.22 -13.44 -5.02
C SER A 403 14.18 -14.05 -4.08
N MET A 404 12.88 -13.89 -4.39
CA MET A 404 11.80 -14.55 -3.65
C MET A 404 11.86 -16.07 -3.76
N ARG A 405 12.17 -16.62 -4.94
CA ARG A 405 12.32 -18.07 -5.13
C ARG A 405 13.47 -18.61 -4.27
N LYS A 406 14.64 -17.98 -4.30
CA LYS A 406 15.79 -18.35 -3.44
C LYS A 406 15.43 -18.33 -1.96
N PHE A 407 14.64 -17.33 -1.55
CA PHE A 407 14.16 -17.26 -0.17
C PHE A 407 13.20 -18.43 0.14
N ILE A 408 12.23 -18.73 -0.73
CA ILE A 408 11.30 -19.86 -0.58
C ILE A 408 12.06 -21.19 -0.49
N ASP A 409 13.10 -21.37 -1.30
CA ASP A 409 13.93 -22.58 -1.30
C ASP A 409 14.78 -22.72 -0.02
N SER A 410 15.04 -21.62 0.69
CA SER A 410 15.74 -21.60 1.99
C SER A 410 14.82 -21.84 3.20
N LEU A 411 13.50 -21.88 2.99
CA LEU A 411 12.54 -22.15 4.05
C LEU A 411 12.55 -23.64 4.46
N PRO A 412 12.32 -23.94 5.74
CA PRO A 412 12.35 -25.31 6.28
C PRO A 412 11.30 -26.24 5.64
#